data_7f914c74e4a29befc98448ae9a91ace0
#
_entry.id   7f914c74e4a29befc98448ae9a91ace0
#
_cell.length_a   1.000
_cell.length_b   1.000
_cell.length_c   1.000
_cell.angle_alpha   90.00
_cell.angle_beta   90.00
_cell.angle_gamma   90.00
#
_symmetry.space_group_name_H-M   'P 1'
#
loop_
_entity.id
_entity.type
_entity.pdbx_description
1 polymer ?
#
loop_
_entity_poly.entity_id
_entity_poly.type
_entity_poly.pdbx_seq_one_letter_code
_entity_poly.pdbx_strand_id
1 'polypeptide(L)'
;GVVKQTPVTGGSINECFCLETVSGRQYFLKVNEHMPAAFFEKEQTGLLELSHCARVPRVVALGNRHLVLEWIEAGSWANKGWQDLAEQLANLHSQRAQVFGFLEDNYCGENPQFNPKNEDGFDFFAQQRLMVQARWAREKDLLTTQEVNQVSALGQNLKNWIPEQEPARIHGDLWSGNILVNQQQQAFLVDPACYWGWPEADIAMSHLFGGFGDAFYQHYQTLFPFEPGFSERVPLYNLYHLLNHLNLFGGSYHSSVMAVLKRFA
;
A
#
# COMPACT_ATOMS: atom_id res chain seq x y z
N GLY A 1 23.63 20.76 -12.47
CA GLY A 1 22.69 20.24 -13.47
C GLY A 1 22.80 18.72 -13.57
N VAL A 2 21.80 18.07 -14.17
CA VAL A 2 21.77 16.64 -14.49
C VAL A 2 22.66 16.41 -15.72
N VAL A 3 23.50 15.37 -15.68
CA VAL A 3 24.40 14.98 -16.78
C VAL A 3 24.04 13.64 -17.39
N LYS A 4 23.29 12.79 -16.65
CA LYS A 4 22.86 11.50 -17.16
C LYS A 4 21.49 11.13 -16.59
N GLN A 5 20.68 10.49 -17.42
CA GLN A 5 19.39 9.90 -17.06
C GLN A 5 19.40 8.46 -17.57
N THR A 6 19.22 7.50 -16.67
CA THR A 6 19.22 6.08 -16.97
C THR A 6 17.91 5.46 -16.52
N PRO A 7 17.15 4.78 -17.40
CA PRO A 7 15.96 4.06 -16.99
C PRO A 7 16.28 3.04 -15.90
N VAL A 8 15.39 2.93 -14.90
CA VAL A 8 15.47 1.90 -13.86
C VAL A 8 14.20 1.07 -13.88
N THR A 9 14.36 -0.23 -13.70
CA THR A 9 13.24 -1.15 -13.57
C THR A 9 12.67 -1.04 -12.17
N GLY A 10 11.39 -0.77 -12.06
CA GLY A 10 10.69 -0.70 -10.78
C GLY A 10 9.41 0.13 -10.91
N GLY A 11 8.28 -0.53 -10.74
CA GLY A 11 6.94 0.06 -10.87
C GLY A 11 6.31 -0.19 -12.24
N SER A 12 5.05 -0.64 -12.21
CA SER A 12 4.26 -0.91 -13.42
C SER A 12 3.48 0.32 -13.91
N ILE A 13 3.58 1.45 -13.19
CA ILE A 13 2.70 2.61 -13.34
C ILE A 13 3.47 3.84 -13.83
N ASN A 14 4.63 4.11 -13.26
CA ASN A 14 5.44 5.29 -13.58
C ASN A 14 6.66 4.92 -14.42
N GLU A 15 7.07 5.82 -15.31
CA GLU A 15 8.43 5.76 -15.88
C GLU A 15 9.43 6.21 -14.81
N CYS A 16 10.43 5.36 -14.55
CA CYS A 16 11.40 5.61 -13.49
C CYS A 16 12.82 5.73 -14.04
N PHE A 17 13.58 6.67 -13.48
CA PHE A 17 14.95 6.94 -13.92
C PHE A 17 15.87 7.22 -12.74
N CYS A 18 17.14 6.81 -12.88
CA CYS A 18 18.23 7.33 -12.08
C CYS A 18 18.78 8.59 -12.77
N LEU A 19 18.80 9.71 -12.04
CA LEU A 19 19.42 10.95 -12.46
C LEU A 19 20.80 11.07 -11.81
N GLU A 20 21.82 11.34 -12.60
CA GLU A 20 23.16 11.65 -12.12
C GLU A 20 23.49 13.12 -12.39
N THR A 21 24.03 13.80 -11.40
CA THR A 21 24.42 15.23 -11.50
C THR A 21 25.91 15.38 -11.79
N VAL A 22 26.31 16.58 -12.19
CA VAL A 22 27.74 16.98 -12.37
C VAL A 22 28.58 16.70 -11.13
N SER A 23 27.98 16.75 -9.93
CA SER A 23 28.67 16.47 -8.67
C SER A 23 28.72 14.97 -8.31
N GLY A 24 28.25 14.09 -9.19
CA GLY A 24 28.16 12.64 -8.94
C GLY A 24 27.03 12.20 -8.01
N ARG A 25 26.15 13.10 -7.60
CA ARG A 25 24.97 12.75 -6.79
C ARG A 25 23.92 12.10 -7.67
N GLN A 26 23.28 11.08 -7.13
CA GLN A 26 22.17 10.38 -7.78
C GLN A 26 20.83 10.71 -7.13
N TYR A 27 19.76 10.66 -7.93
CA TYR A 27 18.39 10.85 -7.52
C TYR A 27 17.47 9.88 -8.26
N PHE A 28 16.34 9.54 -7.65
CA PHE A 28 15.31 8.74 -8.28
C PHE A 28 14.23 9.66 -8.84
N LEU A 29 13.97 9.58 -10.14
CA LEU A 29 12.92 10.34 -10.83
C LEU A 29 11.78 9.41 -11.20
N LYS A 30 10.56 9.78 -10.82
CA LYS A 30 9.30 9.23 -11.32
C LYS A 30 8.64 10.23 -12.27
N VAL A 31 8.13 9.73 -13.39
CA VAL A 31 7.38 10.52 -14.38
C VAL A 31 6.09 9.80 -14.72
N ASN A 32 4.99 10.53 -14.82
CA ASN A 32 3.72 10.03 -15.33
C ASN A 32 2.99 11.15 -16.07
N GLU A 33 2.89 11.01 -17.40
CA GLU A 33 2.24 12.00 -18.27
C GLU A 33 0.70 11.84 -18.32
N HIS A 34 0.18 10.70 -17.85
CA HIS A 34 -1.23 10.32 -17.99
C HIS A 34 -2.05 10.65 -16.75
N MET A 35 -1.43 10.69 -15.58
CA MET A 35 -2.11 10.96 -14.32
C MET A 35 -2.38 12.46 -14.12
N PRO A 36 -3.38 12.83 -13.29
CA PRO A 36 -3.66 14.22 -12.94
C PRO A 36 -2.44 14.94 -12.33
N ALA A 37 -2.36 16.25 -12.51
CA ALA A 37 -1.22 17.06 -12.01
C ALA A 37 -0.96 16.91 -10.49
N ALA A 38 -2.02 16.66 -9.69
CA ALA A 38 -1.90 16.43 -8.25
C ALA A 38 -1.45 15.02 -7.84
N PHE A 39 -1.22 14.11 -8.79
CA PHE A 39 -0.90 12.70 -8.50
C PHE A 39 0.34 12.57 -7.60
N PHE A 40 1.43 13.22 -7.98
CA PHE A 40 2.66 13.17 -7.20
C PHE A 40 2.62 14.02 -5.91
N GLU A 41 1.72 15.01 -5.82
CA GLU A 41 1.46 15.73 -4.57
C GLU A 41 0.89 14.77 -3.51
N LYS A 42 0.00 13.83 -3.91
CA LYS A 42 -0.55 12.83 -3.02
C LYS A 42 0.51 11.84 -2.52
N GLU A 43 1.43 11.43 -3.40
CA GLU A 43 2.55 10.59 -3.00
C GLU A 43 3.50 11.33 -2.05
N GLN A 44 3.80 12.62 -2.34
CA GLN A 44 4.59 13.45 -1.43
C GLN A 44 3.94 13.57 -0.04
N THR A 45 2.62 13.83 0.01
CA THR A 45 1.87 13.89 1.27
C THR A 45 2.00 12.56 2.03
N GLY A 46 1.82 11.44 1.35
CA GLY A 46 1.97 10.10 1.93
C GLY A 46 3.37 9.86 2.49
N LEU A 47 4.42 10.17 1.73
CA LEU A 47 5.81 10.04 2.19
C LEU A 47 6.08 10.93 3.40
N LEU A 48 5.59 12.17 3.40
CA LEU A 48 5.75 13.09 4.53
C LEU A 48 5.07 12.54 5.79
N GLU A 49 3.85 12.05 5.68
CA GLU A 49 3.12 11.44 6.79
C GLU A 49 3.82 10.20 7.35
N LEU A 50 4.33 9.32 6.50
CA LEU A 50 5.10 8.15 6.95
C LEU A 50 6.43 8.54 7.59
N SER A 51 7.07 9.63 7.15
CA SER A 51 8.39 10.06 7.64
C SER A 51 8.41 10.39 9.14
N HIS A 52 7.24 10.62 9.74
CA HIS A 52 7.13 10.86 11.19
C HIS A 52 7.39 9.61 12.03
N CYS A 53 7.26 8.41 11.45
CA CYS A 53 7.36 7.15 12.19
C CYS A 53 8.19 6.09 11.49
N ALA A 54 8.49 6.25 10.21
CA ALA A 54 9.22 5.28 9.40
C ALA A 54 10.20 6.00 8.48
N ARG A 55 11.19 5.27 7.99
CA ARG A 55 12.17 5.80 7.03
C ARG A 55 11.60 5.73 5.62
N VAL A 56 11.60 6.86 4.94
CA VAL A 56 11.19 7.01 3.54
C VAL A 56 12.27 7.78 2.78
N PRO A 57 12.37 7.64 1.45
CA PRO A 57 13.22 8.51 0.66
C PRO A 57 12.78 9.98 0.79
N ARG A 58 13.75 10.88 0.96
CA ARG A 58 13.46 12.31 1.03
C ARG A 58 12.99 12.83 -0.33
N VAL A 59 11.90 13.61 -0.34
CA VAL A 59 11.47 14.34 -1.53
C VAL A 59 12.44 15.48 -1.80
N VAL A 60 13.00 15.51 -3.01
CA VAL A 60 14.00 16.50 -3.46
C VAL A 60 13.35 17.58 -4.31
N ALA A 61 12.45 17.18 -5.19
CA ALA A 61 11.67 18.11 -6.02
C ALA A 61 10.33 17.49 -6.42
N LEU A 62 9.35 18.33 -6.62
CA LEU A 62 8.02 18.00 -7.08
C LEU A 62 7.64 18.88 -8.26
N GLY A 63 7.02 18.30 -9.27
CA GLY A 63 6.38 18.99 -10.38
C GLY A 63 5.06 18.33 -10.75
N ASN A 64 4.30 18.93 -11.65
CA ASN A 64 2.96 18.45 -12.01
C ASN A 64 2.93 17.02 -12.55
N ARG A 65 4.04 16.54 -13.14
CA ARG A 65 4.13 15.24 -13.80
C ARG A 65 5.36 14.44 -13.39
N HIS A 66 6.07 14.89 -12.36
CA HIS A 66 7.26 14.21 -11.88
C HIS A 66 7.48 14.42 -10.39
N LEU A 67 8.13 13.42 -9.78
CA LEU A 67 8.61 13.44 -8.41
C LEU A 67 10.07 13.01 -8.40
N VAL A 68 10.92 13.81 -7.75
CA VAL A 68 12.33 13.48 -7.56
C VAL A 68 12.57 13.13 -6.10
N LEU A 69 13.06 11.93 -5.87
CA LEU A 69 13.37 11.41 -4.57
C LEU A 69 14.89 11.22 -4.39
N GLU A 70 15.30 11.13 -3.15
CA GLU A 70 16.61 10.64 -2.77
C GLU A 70 16.87 9.26 -3.41
N TRP A 71 18.09 9.06 -3.93
CA TRP A 71 18.53 7.76 -4.40
C TRP A 71 18.92 6.89 -3.21
N ILE A 72 18.31 5.74 -3.09
CA ILE A 72 18.69 4.74 -2.08
C ILE A 72 19.55 3.68 -2.76
N GLU A 73 20.79 3.59 -2.35
CA GLU A 73 21.71 2.56 -2.83
C GLU A 73 21.26 1.19 -2.30
N ALA A 74 20.69 0.40 -3.20
CA ALA A 74 20.09 -0.87 -2.84
C ALA A 74 21.10 -1.86 -2.29
N GLY A 75 20.75 -2.53 -1.21
CA GLY A 75 21.41 -3.69 -0.62
C GLY A 75 20.59 -4.97 -0.81
N SER A 76 21.13 -6.06 -0.34
CA SER A 76 20.42 -7.33 -0.25
C SER A 76 19.82 -7.50 1.14
N TRP A 77 18.57 -7.95 1.21
CA TRP A 77 17.90 -8.21 2.48
C TRP A 77 18.59 -9.27 3.32
N ALA A 78 18.88 -8.94 4.57
CA ALA A 78 19.34 -9.85 5.61
C ALA A 78 18.44 -9.73 6.85
N ASN A 79 18.60 -10.61 7.83
CA ASN A 79 17.76 -10.61 9.03
C ASN A 79 17.71 -9.23 9.73
N LYS A 80 18.81 -8.49 9.76
CA LYS A 80 18.89 -7.15 10.34
C LYS A 80 17.97 -6.16 9.58
N GLY A 81 17.94 -6.21 8.25
CA GLY A 81 17.06 -5.35 7.45
C GLY A 81 15.58 -5.69 7.66
N TRP A 82 15.25 -6.98 7.76
CA TRP A 82 13.89 -7.43 8.09
C TRP A 82 13.45 -7.01 9.49
N GLN A 83 14.34 -7.05 10.46
CA GLN A 83 14.06 -6.55 11.82
C GLN A 83 13.87 -5.03 11.84
N ASP A 84 14.74 -4.28 11.14
CA ASP A 84 14.61 -2.82 11.00
C ASP A 84 13.27 -2.43 10.37
N LEU A 85 12.82 -3.15 9.33
CA LEU A 85 11.47 -2.95 8.74
C LEU A 85 10.36 -3.24 9.74
N ALA A 86 10.47 -4.33 10.50
CA ALA A 86 9.47 -4.71 11.49
C ALA A 86 9.33 -3.66 12.61
N GLU A 87 10.45 -3.10 13.09
CA GLU A 87 10.46 -2.02 14.09
C GLU A 87 9.77 -0.76 13.56
N GLN A 88 10.05 -0.38 12.33
CA GLN A 88 9.43 0.79 11.70
C GLN A 88 7.92 0.61 11.52
N LEU A 89 7.48 -0.57 11.05
CA LEU A 89 6.05 -0.85 10.87
C LEU A 89 5.32 -0.99 12.21
N ALA A 90 5.93 -1.58 13.23
CA ALA A 90 5.36 -1.60 14.57
C ALA A 90 5.18 -0.18 15.14
N ASN A 91 6.17 0.71 14.91
CA ASN A 91 6.07 2.12 15.30
C ASN A 91 4.95 2.84 14.49
N LEU A 92 4.88 2.62 13.18
CA LEU A 92 3.84 3.17 12.32
C LEU A 92 2.44 2.73 12.78
N HIS A 93 2.25 1.43 12.99
CA HIS A 93 0.98 0.85 13.43
C HIS A 93 0.60 1.17 14.88
N SER A 94 1.55 1.67 15.67
CA SER A 94 1.28 2.18 17.02
C SER A 94 0.72 3.61 17.02
N GLN A 95 0.80 4.32 15.92
CA GLN A 95 0.16 5.63 15.76
C GLN A 95 -1.35 5.45 15.63
N ARG A 96 -2.13 6.11 16.49
CA ARG A 96 -3.59 5.96 16.54
C ARG A 96 -4.29 7.24 16.14
N ALA A 97 -5.50 7.08 15.60
CA ALA A 97 -6.42 8.16 15.31
C ALA A 97 -7.79 7.87 15.93
N GLN A 98 -8.66 8.87 15.90
CA GLN A 98 -10.05 8.72 16.38
C GLN A 98 -10.98 8.20 15.30
N VAL A 99 -10.58 8.35 14.01
CA VAL A 99 -11.41 8.00 12.86
C VAL A 99 -10.55 7.36 11.76
N PHE A 100 -11.15 6.49 10.97
CA PHE A 100 -10.62 5.95 9.73
C PHE A 100 -10.64 7.01 8.62
N GLY A 101 -9.89 6.77 7.54
CA GLY A 101 -9.77 7.71 6.42
C GLY A 101 -8.45 8.46 6.41
N PHE A 102 -8.38 9.60 5.73
CA PHE A 102 -7.16 10.38 5.66
C PHE A 102 -7.45 11.88 5.55
N LEU A 103 -6.39 12.69 5.44
CA LEU A 103 -6.50 14.14 5.25
C LEU A 103 -7.19 14.48 3.92
N GLU A 104 -6.94 13.67 2.92
CA GLU A 104 -7.43 13.83 1.56
C GLU A 104 -7.47 12.48 0.83
N ASP A 105 -8.16 12.43 -0.30
CA ASP A 105 -8.11 11.28 -1.21
C ASP A 105 -6.73 11.18 -1.86
N ASN A 106 -6.27 9.95 -2.09
CA ASN A 106 -4.99 9.66 -2.73
C ASN A 106 -5.14 8.56 -3.79
N TYR A 107 -4.09 7.80 -4.06
CA TYR A 107 -4.09 6.75 -5.07
C TYR A 107 -3.51 5.45 -4.51
N CYS A 108 -4.04 4.32 -4.98
CA CYS A 108 -3.42 3.01 -4.85
C CYS A 108 -3.17 2.48 -6.28
N GLY A 109 -1.92 2.53 -6.71
CA GLY A 109 -1.61 2.46 -8.12
C GLY A 109 -2.13 3.70 -8.87
N GLU A 110 -2.80 3.52 -10.00
CA GLU A 110 -3.48 4.60 -10.75
C GLU A 110 -4.92 4.85 -10.29
N ASN A 111 -5.48 3.93 -9.50
CA ASN A 111 -6.86 4.06 -9.05
C ASN A 111 -6.98 5.05 -7.89
N PRO A 112 -7.93 6.00 -7.96
CA PRO A 112 -8.26 6.87 -6.84
C PRO A 112 -8.62 6.04 -5.59
N GLN A 113 -8.15 6.48 -4.44
CA GLN A 113 -8.46 5.88 -3.14
C GLN A 113 -9.15 6.93 -2.28
N PHE A 114 -10.46 6.76 -2.07
CA PHE A 114 -11.28 7.69 -1.30
C PHE A 114 -11.07 7.48 0.20
N ASN A 115 -10.87 8.58 0.91
CA ASN A 115 -10.49 8.59 2.32
C ASN A 115 -11.38 9.50 3.19
N PRO A 116 -12.72 9.51 3.03
CA PRO A 116 -13.58 10.28 3.91
C PRO A 116 -13.40 9.78 5.35
N LYS A 117 -13.50 10.71 6.31
CA LYS A 117 -13.47 10.36 7.72
C LYS A 117 -14.68 9.50 8.09
N ASN A 118 -14.44 8.41 8.82
CA ASN A 118 -15.48 7.50 9.28
C ASN A 118 -15.11 6.95 10.67
N GLU A 119 -16.05 6.94 11.59
CA GLU A 119 -15.87 6.36 12.93
C GLU A 119 -15.99 4.82 12.92
N ASP A 120 -16.72 4.26 11.96
CA ASP A 120 -16.90 2.81 11.77
C ASP A 120 -15.92 2.28 10.71
N GLY A 121 -14.89 1.54 11.15
CA GLY A 121 -13.89 0.93 10.27
C GLY A 121 -14.47 -0.13 9.34
N PHE A 122 -15.52 -0.82 9.76
CA PHE A 122 -16.18 -1.84 8.94
C PHE A 122 -16.94 -1.18 7.78
N ASP A 123 -17.69 -0.12 8.07
CA ASP A 123 -18.36 0.66 7.02
C ASP A 123 -17.33 1.33 6.10
N PHE A 124 -16.28 1.94 6.66
CA PHE A 124 -15.20 2.51 5.86
C PHE A 124 -14.58 1.49 4.91
N PHE A 125 -14.18 0.32 5.40
CA PHE A 125 -13.56 -0.71 4.57
C PHE A 125 -14.55 -1.27 3.54
N ALA A 126 -15.79 -1.56 3.94
CA ALA A 126 -16.82 -2.03 3.03
C ALA A 126 -17.11 -1.04 1.90
N GLN A 127 -17.33 0.24 2.23
CA GLN A 127 -17.79 1.23 1.24
C GLN A 127 -16.62 1.81 0.44
N GLN A 128 -15.51 2.19 1.10
CA GLN A 128 -14.42 2.93 0.45
C GLN A 128 -13.33 2.02 -0.12
N ARG A 129 -13.25 0.77 0.32
CA ARG A 129 -12.28 -0.19 -0.20
C ARG A 129 -12.93 -1.23 -1.10
N LEU A 130 -13.91 -1.99 -0.59
CA LEU A 130 -14.49 -3.10 -1.35
C LEU A 130 -15.48 -2.63 -2.41
N MET A 131 -16.50 -1.84 -2.03
CA MET A 131 -17.59 -1.49 -2.93
C MET A 131 -17.20 -0.52 -4.04
N VAL A 132 -16.28 0.43 -3.80
CA VAL A 132 -15.75 1.30 -4.85
C VAL A 132 -15.10 0.45 -5.94
N GLN A 133 -14.21 -0.45 -5.56
CA GLN A 133 -13.50 -1.31 -6.51
C GLN A 133 -14.45 -2.29 -7.23
N ALA A 134 -15.42 -2.87 -6.52
CA ALA A 134 -16.39 -3.79 -7.12
C ALA A 134 -17.28 -3.09 -8.15
N ARG A 135 -17.70 -1.84 -7.90
CA ARG A 135 -18.48 -1.05 -8.86
C ARG A 135 -17.68 -0.74 -10.11
N TRP A 136 -16.44 -0.29 -9.98
CA TRP A 136 -15.56 -0.07 -11.14
C TRP A 136 -15.29 -1.35 -11.93
N ALA A 137 -15.07 -2.48 -11.26
CA ALA A 137 -14.94 -3.75 -11.94
C ALA A 137 -16.23 -4.16 -12.68
N ARG A 138 -17.41 -3.81 -12.14
CA ARG A 138 -18.68 -4.02 -12.83
C ARG A 138 -18.83 -3.12 -14.07
N GLU A 139 -18.46 -1.84 -13.97
CA GLU A 139 -18.48 -0.88 -15.09
C GLU A 139 -17.55 -1.31 -16.24
N LYS A 140 -16.47 -2.01 -15.92
CA LYS A 140 -15.48 -2.57 -16.88
C LYS A 140 -15.84 -4.00 -17.34
N ASP A 141 -17.02 -4.53 -16.99
CA ASP A 141 -17.44 -5.92 -17.25
C ASP A 141 -16.47 -7.00 -16.73
N LEU A 142 -15.69 -6.68 -15.70
CA LEU A 142 -14.77 -7.60 -15.01
C LEU A 142 -15.45 -8.37 -13.87
N LEU A 143 -16.60 -7.87 -13.36
CA LEU A 143 -17.48 -8.54 -12.41
C LEU A 143 -18.93 -8.48 -12.90
N THR A 144 -19.67 -9.54 -12.63
CA THR A 144 -21.13 -9.59 -12.82
C THR A 144 -21.86 -8.85 -11.68
N THR A 145 -23.11 -8.49 -11.91
CA THR A 145 -23.97 -7.92 -10.85
C THR A 145 -24.11 -8.86 -9.65
N GLN A 146 -24.16 -10.16 -9.87
CA GLN A 146 -24.22 -11.16 -8.80
C GLN A 146 -22.96 -11.15 -7.94
N GLU A 147 -21.77 -11.07 -8.56
CA GLU A 147 -20.49 -11.00 -7.84
C GLU A 147 -20.35 -9.71 -7.04
N VAL A 148 -20.80 -8.57 -7.57
CA VAL A 148 -20.87 -7.31 -6.82
C VAL A 148 -21.79 -7.42 -5.60
N ASN A 149 -22.94 -8.11 -5.74
CA ASN A 149 -23.84 -8.36 -4.61
C ASN A 149 -23.18 -9.26 -3.55
N GLN A 150 -22.34 -10.22 -3.94
CA GLN A 150 -21.54 -11.02 -3.00
C GLN A 150 -20.51 -10.16 -2.24
N VAL A 151 -19.81 -9.25 -2.93
CA VAL A 151 -18.92 -8.28 -2.27
C VAL A 151 -19.70 -7.41 -1.28
N SER A 152 -20.89 -6.94 -1.65
CA SER A 152 -21.76 -6.14 -0.78
C SER A 152 -22.20 -6.93 0.47
N ALA A 153 -22.64 -8.17 0.28
CA ALA A 153 -23.04 -9.04 1.39
C ALA A 153 -21.88 -9.32 2.34
N LEU A 154 -20.69 -9.59 1.80
CA LEU A 154 -19.47 -9.74 2.60
C LEU A 154 -19.15 -8.47 3.39
N GLY A 155 -19.22 -7.29 2.73
CA GLY A 155 -19.01 -5.99 3.36
C GLY A 155 -19.92 -5.72 4.56
N GLN A 156 -21.17 -6.14 4.48
CA GLN A 156 -22.15 -6.02 5.59
C GLN A 156 -21.85 -6.96 6.77
N ASN A 157 -21.07 -8.02 6.55
CA ASN A 157 -20.79 -9.06 7.52
C ASN A 157 -19.32 -9.09 8.01
N LEU A 158 -18.54 -8.05 7.74
CA LEU A 158 -17.11 -7.98 8.11
C LEU A 158 -16.86 -8.20 9.61
N LYS A 159 -17.79 -7.74 10.48
CA LYS A 159 -17.72 -7.91 11.95
C LYS A 159 -17.69 -9.38 12.39
N ASN A 160 -18.14 -10.30 11.55
CA ASN A 160 -18.09 -11.74 11.85
C ASN A 160 -16.67 -12.32 11.73
N TRP A 161 -15.78 -11.59 11.02
CA TRP A 161 -14.44 -12.06 10.65
C TRP A 161 -13.32 -11.22 11.22
N ILE A 162 -13.50 -9.89 11.17
CA ILE A 162 -12.50 -8.92 11.60
C ILE A 162 -12.83 -8.46 13.01
N PRO A 163 -11.90 -8.57 13.98
CA PRO A 163 -12.09 -8.02 15.32
C PRO A 163 -12.16 -6.49 15.26
N GLU A 164 -12.82 -5.90 16.24
CA GLU A 164 -12.82 -4.45 16.40
C GLU A 164 -11.41 -3.97 16.75
N GLN A 165 -10.92 -2.97 15.99
CA GLN A 165 -9.59 -2.41 16.13
C GLN A 165 -9.67 -0.89 15.97
N GLU A 166 -8.84 -0.18 16.70
CA GLU A 166 -8.68 1.26 16.52
C GLU A 166 -7.96 1.56 15.19
N PRO A 167 -8.29 2.67 14.52
CA PRO A 167 -7.57 3.10 13.33
C PRO A 167 -6.12 3.42 13.66
N ALA A 168 -5.21 2.83 12.89
CA ALA A 168 -3.79 3.09 12.94
C ALA A 168 -3.29 3.65 11.62
N ARG A 169 -2.15 4.33 11.64
CA ARG A 169 -1.49 4.75 10.41
C ARG A 169 -0.94 3.52 9.69
N ILE A 170 -1.29 3.35 8.44
CA ILE A 170 -0.82 2.24 7.60
C ILE A 170 -0.17 2.75 6.33
N HIS A 171 0.69 1.92 5.72
CA HIS A 171 1.30 2.19 4.41
C HIS A 171 0.24 2.16 3.29
N GLY A 172 -0.71 1.23 3.38
CA GLY A 172 -1.85 1.11 2.47
C GLY A 172 -1.59 0.34 1.17
N ASP A 173 -0.32 0.08 0.83
CA ASP A 173 0.10 -0.75 -0.32
C ASP A 173 1.43 -1.47 0.01
N LEU A 174 1.46 -2.23 1.11
CA LEU A 174 2.67 -2.81 1.68
C LEU A 174 3.01 -4.18 1.08
N TRP A 175 3.75 -4.21 -0.01
CA TRP A 175 4.26 -5.43 -0.63
C TRP A 175 5.77 -5.32 -0.93
N SER A 176 6.40 -6.40 -1.38
CA SER A 176 7.85 -6.46 -1.58
C SER A 176 8.40 -5.44 -2.59
N GLY A 177 7.58 -4.94 -3.52
CA GLY A 177 7.96 -3.89 -4.45
C GLY A 177 7.99 -2.48 -3.86
N ASN A 178 7.35 -2.27 -2.70
CA ASN A 178 7.24 -0.98 -2.04
C ASN A 178 8.12 -0.86 -0.79
N ILE A 179 9.12 -1.74 -0.68
CA ILE A 179 10.14 -1.69 0.37
C ILE A 179 11.54 -1.77 -0.26
N LEU A 180 12.47 -1.02 0.29
CA LEU A 180 13.88 -1.06 -0.08
C LEU A 180 14.72 -1.31 1.15
N VAL A 181 15.89 -1.90 0.96
CA VAL A 181 16.94 -1.98 2.00
C VAL A 181 18.26 -1.45 1.42
N ASN A 182 18.95 -0.61 2.20
CA ASN A 182 20.27 -0.14 1.79
C ASN A 182 21.39 -1.11 2.24
N GLN A 183 22.61 -0.82 1.86
CA GLN A 183 23.79 -1.62 2.22
C GLN A 183 24.06 -1.69 3.74
N GLN A 184 23.55 -0.73 4.52
CA GLN A 184 23.64 -0.68 5.99
C GLN A 184 22.50 -1.46 6.67
N GLN A 185 21.65 -2.16 5.89
CA GLN A 185 20.48 -2.90 6.38
C GLN A 185 19.42 -1.99 7.01
N GLN A 186 19.28 -0.76 6.51
CA GLN A 186 18.21 0.15 6.85
C GLN A 186 17.09 -0.01 5.81
N ALA A 187 15.90 -0.31 6.25
CA ALA A 187 14.73 -0.43 5.39
C ALA A 187 14.11 0.95 5.11
N PHE A 188 13.52 1.10 3.93
CA PHE A 188 12.78 2.28 3.49
C PHE A 188 11.43 1.85 2.94
N LEU A 189 10.39 2.61 3.27
CA LEU A 189 9.06 2.49 2.69
C LEU A 189 8.93 3.46 1.51
N VAL A 190 8.38 3.00 0.40
CA VAL A 190 8.19 3.77 -0.83
C VAL A 190 6.77 3.58 -1.38
N ASP A 191 6.31 4.47 -2.25
CA ASP A 191 5.02 4.37 -2.95
C ASP A 191 3.80 4.16 -2.02
N PRO A 192 3.63 4.99 -0.97
CA PRO A 192 2.55 4.80 -0.03
C PRO A 192 1.18 5.19 -0.61
N ALA A 193 0.17 4.39 -0.25
CA ALA A 193 -1.25 4.72 -0.38
C ALA A 193 -1.84 4.92 1.04
N CYS A 194 -1.18 5.72 1.87
CA CYS A 194 -1.40 5.74 3.31
C CYS A 194 -2.76 6.33 3.72
N TYR A 195 -3.29 5.79 4.81
CA TYR A 195 -4.50 6.25 5.47
C TYR A 195 -4.56 5.70 6.91
N TRP A 196 -5.55 6.13 7.68
CA TRP A 196 -5.88 5.54 8.97
C TRP A 196 -6.77 4.34 8.75
N GLY A 197 -6.21 3.15 8.91
CA GLY A 197 -6.84 1.87 8.65
C GLY A 197 -6.50 0.83 9.71
N TRP A 198 -6.73 -0.45 9.40
CA TRP A 198 -6.37 -1.54 10.27
C TRP A 198 -4.92 -2.00 10.04
N PRO A 199 -4.07 -2.10 11.09
CA PRO A 199 -2.69 -2.58 10.96
C PRO A 199 -2.58 -3.94 10.25
N GLU A 200 -3.52 -4.84 10.53
CA GLU A 200 -3.55 -6.16 9.91
C GLU A 200 -3.72 -6.11 8.38
N ALA A 201 -4.32 -5.05 7.83
CA ALA A 201 -4.47 -4.89 6.38
C ALA A 201 -3.10 -4.71 5.69
N ASP A 202 -2.17 -3.95 6.28
CA ASP A 202 -0.81 -3.80 5.77
C ASP A 202 -0.05 -5.14 5.82
N ILE A 203 -0.12 -5.82 6.95
CA ILE A 203 0.57 -7.10 7.09
C ILE A 203 -0.05 -8.16 6.17
N ALA A 204 -1.35 -8.16 5.99
CA ALA A 204 -2.02 -9.04 5.03
C ALA A 204 -1.53 -8.79 3.60
N MET A 205 -1.38 -7.51 3.20
CA MET A 205 -0.87 -7.14 1.87
C MET A 205 0.56 -7.67 1.65
N SER A 206 1.41 -7.66 2.67
CA SER A 206 2.78 -8.16 2.56
C SER A 206 2.86 -9.64 2.14
N HIS A 207 1.82 -10.44 2.41
CA HIS A 207 1.74 -11.85 2.01
C HIS A 207 1.27 -12.06 0.56
N LEU A 208 0.65 -11.05 -0.08
CA LEU A 208 -0.09 -11.26 -1.32
C LEU A 208 0.82 -11.60 -2.52
N PHE A 209 2.02 -11.00 -2.58
CA PHE A 209 2.95 -11.13 -3.71
C PHE A 209 4.31 -11.69 -3.26
N GLY A 210 4.31 -12.89 -2.71
CA GLY A 210 5.52 -13.63 -2.37
C GLY A 210 5.99 -13.48 -0.92
N GLY A 211 5.42 -12.55 -0.15
CA GLY A 211 5.76 -12.37 1.25
C GLY A 211 7.08 -11.62 1.50
N PHE A 212 7.32 -11.34 2.77
CA PHE A 212 8.59 -10.84 3.29
C PHE A 212 9.40 -12.01 3.90
N GLY A 213 10.62 -11.74 4.33
CA GLY A 213 11.41 -12.77 5.03
C GLY A 213 10.81 -13.13 6.40
N ASP A 214 10.93 -14.40 6.81
CA ASP A 214 10.38 -14.89 8.09
C ASP A 214 10.82 -14.07 9.30
N ALA A 215 12.07 -13.55 9.26
CA ALA A 215 12.62 -12.70 10.31
C ALA A 215 11.80 -11.41 10.53
N PHE A 216 11.15 -10.89 9.47
CA PHE A 216 10.23 -9.77 9.59
C PHE A 216 9.00 -10.13 10.42
N TYR A 217 8.27 -11.19 10.05
CA TYR A 217 7.02 -11.57 10.71
C TYR A 217 7.25 -11.98 12.17
N GLN A 218 8.31 -12.72 12.41
CA GLN A 218 8.70 -13.14 13.77
C GLN A 218 9.00 -11.92 14.66
N HIS A 219 9.77 -10.95 14.16
CA HIS A 219 10.14 -9.77 14.93
C HIS A 219 8.95 -8.83 15.10
N TYR A 220 8.19 -8.56 14.01
CA TYR A 220 6.99 -7.73 14.06
C TYR A 220 5.99 -8.24 15.11
N GLN A 221 5.73 -9.54 15.15
CA GLN A 221 4.79 -10.15 16.09
C GLN A 221 5.23 -10.02 17.56
N THR A 222 6.53 -9.90 17.84
CA THR A 222 7.01 -9.62 19.20
C THR A 222 6.77 -8.17 19.63
N LEU A 223 6.73 -7.24 18.69
CA LEU A 223 6.57 -5.80 18.93
C LEU A 223 5.09 -5.39 18.87
N PHE A 224 4.36 -5.97 17.94
CA PHE A 224 2.96 -5.70 17.65
C PHE A 224 2.22 -7.02 17.38
N PRO A 225 1.73 -7.71 18.42
CA PRO A 225 1.06 -9.01 18.28
C PRO A 225 -0.19 -8.92 17.43
N PHE A 226 -0.40 -9.93 16.58
CA PHE A 226 -1.64 -10.08 15.83
C PHE A 226 -2.80 -10.52 16.72
N GLU A 227 -4.00 -10.07 16.37
CA GLU A 227 -5.22 -10.60 16.95
C GLU A 227 -5.39 -12.10 16.59
N PRO A 228 -5.93 -12.94 17.50
CA PRO A 228 -6.17 -14.35 17.22
C PRO A 228 -6.92 -14.56 15.90
N GLY A 229 -6.51 -15.54 15.10
CA GLY A 229 -7.13 -15.85 13.81
C GLY A 229 -6.69 -14.93 12.66
N PHE A 230 -5.60 -14.17 12.80
CA PHE A 230 -5.09 -13.29 11.73
C PHE A 230 -4.87 -14.06 10.41
N SER A 231 -4.24 -15.23 10.44
CA SER A 231 -3.93 -16.00 9.23
C SER A 231 -5.17 -16.39 8.43
N GLU A 232 -6.29 -16.64 9.10
CA GLU A 232 -7.55 -17.01 8.46
C GLU A 232 -8.19 -15.82 7.72
N ARG A 233 -7.97 -14.59 8.20
CA ARG A 233 -8.56 -13.37 7.61
C ARG A 233 -7.64 -12.59 6.70
N VAL A 234 -6.37 -12.98 6.53
CA VAL A 234 -5.44 -12.42 5.54
C VAL A 234 -6.09 -12.30 4.14
N PRO A 235 -6.75 -13.33 3.58
CA PRO A 235 -7.40 -13.21 2.28
C PRO A 235 -8.53 -12.16 2.24
N LEU A 236 -9.21 -11.94 3.36
CA LEU A 236 -10.29 -10.97 3.47
C LEU A 236 -9.76 -9.52 3.35
N TYR A 237 -8.68 -9.17 4.07
CA TYR A 237 -8.02 -7.88 3.92
C TYR A 237 -7.49 -7.68 2.49
N ASN A 238 -6.91 -8.73 1.92
CA ASN A 238 -6.34 -8.71 0.57
C ASN A 238 -7.38 -8.61 -0.53
N LEU A 239 -8.67 -8.82 -0.25
CA LEU A 239 -9.74 -8.65 -1.23
C LEU A 239 -9.75 -7.24 -1.83
N TYR A 240 -9.44 -6.20 -1.02
CA TYR A 240 -9.30 -4.84 -1.54
C TYR A 240 -8.23 -4.77 -2.64
N HIS A 241 -7.04 -5.26 -2.36
CA HIS A 241 -5.93 -5.22 -3.32
C HIS A 241 -6.18 -6.11 -4.54
N LEU A 242 -6.82 -7.27 -4.36
CA LEU A 242 -7.22 -8.13 -5.48
C LEU A 242 -8.23 -7.45 -6.42
N LEU A 243 -9.23 -6.76 -5.86
CA LEU A 243 -10.18 -5.96 -6.63
C LEU A 243 -9.51 -4.76 -7.31
N ASN A 244 -8.57 -4.09 -6.62
CA ASN A 244 -7.77 -3.00 -7.19
C ASN A 244 -6.93 -3.49 -8.37
N HIS A 245 -6.24 -4.62 -8.23
CA HIS A 245 -5.46 -5.24 -9.29
C HIS A 245 -6.33 -5.75 -10.45
N LEU A 246 -7.54 -6.26 -10.17
CA LEU A 246 -8.53 -6.60 -11.18
C LEU A 246 -8.85 -5.37 -12.05
N ASN A 247 -9.05 -4.20 -11.43
CA ASN A 247 -9.33 -2.95 -12.12
C ASN A 247 -8.14 -2.39 -12.91
N LEU A 248 -6.91 -2.59 -12.43
CA LEU A 248 -5.68 -2.10 -13.07
C LEU A 248 -5.18 -3.02 -14.19
N PHE A 249 -5.22 -4.33 -13.97
CA PHE A 249 -4.51 -5.31 -14.81
C PHE A 249 -5.44 -6.35 -15.47
N GLY A 250 -6.74 -6.28 -15.21
CA GLY A 250 -7.74 -7.09 -15.88
C GLY A 250 -7.99 -8.47 -15.27
N GLY A 251 -8.69 -9.31 -16.04
CA GLY A 251 -9.35 -10.53 -15.59
C GLY A 251 -8.48 -11.64 -14.98
N SER A 252 -7.14 -11.55 -15.06
CA SER A 252 -6.24 -12.51 -14.42
C SER A 252 -6.41 -12.60 -12.89
N TYR A 253 -6.94 -11.55 -12.27
CA TYR A 253 -7.23 -11.48 -10.82
C TYR A 253 -8.63 -11.97 -10.42
N HIS A 254 -9.53 -12.19 -11.40
CA HIS A 254 -10.92 -12.57 -11.14
C HIS A 254 -11.03 -13.86 -10.30
N SER A 255 -10.27 -14.91 -10.66
CA SER A 255 -10.29 -16.18 -9.91
C SER A 255 -9.88 -16.02 -8.46
N SER A 256 -8.91 -15.15 -8.16
CA SER A 256 -8.47 -14.85 -6.80
C SER A 256 -9.54 -14.11 -6.00
N VAL A 257 -10.23 -13.13 -6.62
CA VAL A 257 -11.39 -12.44 -6.01
C VAL A 257 -12.48 -13.47 -5.68
N MET A 258 -12.84 -14.34 -6.63
CA MET A 258 -13.89 -15.34 -6.42
C MET A 258 -13.53 -16.38 -5.35
N ALA A 259 -12.25 -16.75 -5.22
CA ALA A 259 -11.79 -17.65 -4.14
C ALA A 259 -12.03 -17.04 -2.75
N VAL A 260 -11.79 -15.74 -2.58
CA VAL A 260 -12.07 -15.03 -1.33
C VAL A 260 -13.58 -14.96 -1.07
N LEU A 261 -14.38 -14.55 -2.06
CA LEU A 261 -15.84 -14.48 -1.91
C LEU A 261 -16.43 -15.85 -1.54
N LYS A 262 -15.99 -16.93 -2.18
CA LYS A 262 -16.45 -18.28 -1.86
C LYS A 262 -16.15 -18.71 -0.41
N ARG A 263 -15.08 -18.16 0.18
CA ARG A 263 -14.67 -18.52 1.55
C ARG A 263 -15.44 -17.73 2.61
N PHE A 264 -15.82 -16.49 2.35
CA PHE A 264 -16.29 -15.54 3.36
C PHE A 264 -17.72 -15.01 3.13
N ALA A 265 -18.30 -15.18 1.93
CA ALA A 265 -19.66 -14.71 1.59
C ALA A 265 -20.72 -15.79 1.81
#